data_520b4dc1f1a7c51f02c256c6cc4cb68e
#
_entry.id   520b4dc1f1a7c51f02c256c6cc4cb68e
#
_cell.length_a   1.000
_cell.length_b   1.000
_cell.length_c   1.000
_cell.angle_alpha   90.00
_cell.angle_beta   90.00
_cell.angle_gamma   90.00
#
_symmetry.space_group_name_H-M   'P 1'
#
loop_
_entity.id
_entity.type
_entity.pdbx_description
1 polymer ?
#
loop_
_entity_poly.entity_id
_entity_poly.type
_entity_poly.pdbx_seq_one_letter_code
_entity_poly.pdbx_strand_id
1 'polypeptide(L)' 'MESISQRLKFKREEMNLSQTQLAELVGMTQQSLQAIEAGLTKRPRYIVELSSALNCDPHWLLYGENINQELNGH' A
#
# COMPACT_ATOMS: atom_id res chain seq x y z
N MET A 1 -6.68 -0.52 10.83
CA MET A 1 -5.63 0.31 10.22
C MET A 1 -6.31 1.44 9.47
N GLU A 2 -6.05 2.65 9.92
CA GLU A 2 -6.84 3.80 9.50
C GLU A 2 -6.24 4.63 8.38
N SER A 3 -4.95 4.45 8.09
CA SER A 3 -4.29 5.26 7.09
C SER A 3 -3.57 4.38 6.08
N ILE A 4 -3.33 4.97 4.90
CA ILE A 4 -2.58 4.27 3.87
C ILE A 4 -1.17 3.92 4.38
N SER A 5 -0.57 4.79 5.18
CA SER A 5 0.78 4.52 5.70
C SER A 5 0.80 3.25 6.54
N GLN A 6 -0.19 3.07 7.38
CA GLN A 6 -0.27 1.89 8.23
C GLN A 6 -0.57 0.64 7.42
N ARG A 7 -1.52 0.72 6.49
CA ARG A 7 -1.89 -0.42 5.66
C ARG A 7 -0.73 -0.86 4.77
N LEU A 8 -0.03 0.11 4.20
CA LEU A 8 1.12 -0.17 3.33
C LEU A 8 2.23 -0.86 4.12
N LYS A 9 2.57 -0.31 5.28
CA LYS A 9 3.61 -0.88 6.11
C LYS A 9 3.24 -2.28 6.58
N PHE A 10 1.98 -2.48 6.97
CA PHE A 10 1.50 -3.77 7.42
C PHE A 10 1.66 -4.83 6.32
N LYS A 11 1.22 -4.51 5.12
CA LYS A 11 1.32 -5.46 4.01
C LYS A 11 2.77 -5.74 3.64
N ARG A 12 3.61 -4.71 3.66
CA ARG A 12 5.02 -4.88 3.36
C ARG A 12 5.68 -5.84 4.35
N GLU A 13 5.44 -5.61 5.63
CA GLU A 13 6.01 -6.45 6.67
C GLU A 13 5.45 -7.87 6.64
N GLU A 14 4.17 -7.99 6.31
CA GLU A 14 3.54 -9.30 6.17
C GLU A 14 4.24 -10.14 5.10
N MET A 15 4.73 -9.48 4.06
CA MET A 15 5.44 -10.15 2.97
C MET A 15 6.95 -10.22 3.21
N ASN A 16 7.40 -9.80 4.38
CA ASN A 16 8.83 -9.82 4.75
C ASN A 16 9.69 -9.00 3.80
N LEU A 17 9.16 -7.88 3.34
CA LEU A 17 9.90 -6.99 2.45
C LEU A 17 10.40 -5.78 3.22
N SER A 18 11.65 -5.39 2.94
CA SER A 18 12.16 -4.11 3.41
C SER A 18 11.61 -2.99 2.54
N GLN A 19 11.74 -1.74 3.00
CA GLN A 19 11.36 -0.60 2.17
C GLN A 19 12.14 -0.59 0.87
N THR A 20 13.43 -0.88 0.92
CA THR A 20 14.26 -0.91 -0.28
C THR A 20 13.78 -1.98 -1.26
N GLN A 21 13.47 -3.15 -0.75
CA GLN A 21 13.01 -4.24 -1.60
C GLN A 21 11.69 -3.91 -2.28
N LEU A 22 10.73 -3.37 -1.53
CA LEU A 22 9.45 -3.00 -2.11
C LEU A 22 9.60 -1.88 -3.12
N ALA A 23 10.42 -0.87 -2.80
CA ALA A 23 10.65 0.23 -3.71
C ALA A 23 11.23 -0.26 -5.03
N GLU A 24 12.18 -1.19 -4.98
CA GLU A 24 12.77 -1.77 -6.18
C GLU A 24 11.75 -2.53 -7.02
N LEU A 25 10.89 -3.30 -6.36
CA LEU A 25 9.84 -4.04 -7.06
C LEU A 25 8.88 -3.12 -7.82
N VAL A 26 8.61 -1.97 -7.24
CA VAL A 26 7.63 -1.03 -7.79
C VAL A 26 8.26 -0.06 -8.77
N GLY A 27 9.58 0.13 -8.69
CA GLY A 27 10.27 1.11 -9.53
C GLY A 27 10.22 2.52 -8.97
N MET A 28 10.12 2.64 -7.65
CA MET A 28 10.15 3.94 -6.98
C MET A 28 11.35 4.02 -6.06
N THR A 29 11.67 5.21 -5.56
CA THR A 29 12.77 5.36 -4.63
C THR A 29 12.34 4.95 -3.22
N GLN A 30 13.32 4.50 -2.43
CA GLN A 30 13.05 4.19 -1.04
C GLN A 30 12.56 5.43 -0.28
N GLN A 31 13.11 6.60 -0.62
CA GLN A 31 12.70 7.84 0.02
C GLN A 31 11.23 8.15 -0.21
N SER A 32 10.75 7.91 -1.43
CA SER A 32 9.33 8.08 -1.73
C SER A 32 8.46 7.12 -0.93
N LEU A 33 8.88 5.86 -0.84
CA LEU A 33 8.15 4.88 -0.06
C LEU A 33 8.16 5.23 1.42
N GLN A 34 9.31 5.67 1.92
CA GLN A 34 9.43 6.09 3.30
C GLN A 34 8.46 7.24 3.62
N ALA A 35 8.33 8.20 2.69
CA ALA A 35 7.41 9.32 2.87
C ALA A 35 5.96 8.83 2.98
N ILE A 36 5.58 7.85 2.18
CA ILE A 36 4.23 7.28 2.28
C ILE A 36 4.02 6.63 3.64
N GLU A 37 4.97 5.83 4.08
CA GLU A 37 4.84 5.11 5.36
C GLU A 37 4.92 6.06 6.56
N ALA A 38 5.52 7.23 6.37
CA ALA A 38 5.57 8.25 7.41
C ALA A 38 4.30 9.11 7.45
N GLY A 39 3.37 8.89 6.51
CA GLY A 39 2.14 9.66 6.48
C GLY A 39 2.24 10.99 5.77
N LEU A 40 3.33 11.23 5.07
CA LEU A 40 3.57 12.50 4.39
C LEU A 40 2.91 12.57 3.02
N THR A 41 2.60 11.42 2.44
CA THR A 41 1.97 11.32 1.13
C THR A 41 0.70 10.50 1.25
N LYS A 42 -0.46 11.07 0.94
CA LYS A 42 -1.74 10.38 1.12
C LYS A 42 -2.26 9.74 -0.15
N ARG A 43 -1.81 10.21 -1.32
CA ARG A 43 -2.21 9.66 -2.60
C ARG A 43 -0.98 9.45 -3.46
N PRO A 44 -0.25 8.36 -3.23
CA PRO A 44 0.98 8.11 -3.97
C PRO A 44 0.68 7.80 -5.44
N ARG A 45 1.58 8.25 -6.31
CA ARG A 45 1.40 8.01 -7.74
C ARG A 45 1.59 6.54 -8.11
N TYR A 46 2.21 5.76 -7.25
CA TYR A 46 2.49 4.36 -7.52
C TYR A 46 1.50 3.41 -6.85
N ILE A 47 0.27 3.89 -6.58
CA ILE A 47 -0.68 3.09 -5.80
C ILE A 47 -1.05 1.77 -6.48
N VAL A 48 -1.20 1.78 -7.80
CA VAL A 48 -1.53 0.55 -8.53
C VAL A 48 -0.37 -0.43 -8.46
N GLU A 49 0.84 0.07 -8.70
CA GLU A 49 2.03 -0.76 -8.66
C GLU A 49 2.29 -1.31 -7.25
N LEU A 50 2.09 -0.46 -6.24
CA LEU A 50 2.25 -0.89 -4.86
C LEU A 50 1.24 -1.98 -4.49
N SER A 51 -0.02 -1.78 -4.84
CA SER A 51 -1.04 -2.76 -4.50
C SER A 51 -0.81 -4.06 -5.25
N SER A 52 -0.33 -3.99 -6.48
CA SER A 52 0.00 -5.19 -7.25
C SER A 52 1.15 -5.96 -6.58
N ALA A 53 2.22 -5.25 -6.22
CA ALA A 53 3.37 -5.88 -5.57
C ALA A 53 2.99 -6.48 -4.21
N LEU A 54 2.06 -5.85 -3.51
CA LEU A 54 1.63 -6.30 -2.19
C LEU A 54 0.44 -7.25 -2.26
N ASN A 55 -0.02 -7.55 -3.46
CA ASN A 55 -1.12 -8.48 -3.69
C ASN A 55 -2.38 -8.06 -2.94
N CYS A 56 -2.74 -6.80 -3.04
CA CYS A 56 -3.94 -6.27 -2.41
C CYS A 56 -4.67 -5.32 -3.34
N ASP A 57 -5.90 -5.00 -2.96
CA ASP A 57 -6.76 -4.12 -3.74
C ASP A 57 -6.30 -2.66 -3.57
N PRO A 58 -6.09 -1.91 -4.66
CA PRO A 58 -5.73 -0.50 -4.54
C PRO A 58 -6.72 0.32 -3.73
N HIS A 59 -8.00 0.02 -3.85
CA HIS A 59 -9.03 0.73 -3.10
C HIS A 59 -8.88 0.47 -1.61
N TRP A 60 -8.62 -0.79 -1.24
CA TRP A 60 -8.38 -1.11 0.17
C TRP A 60 -7.13 -0.39 0.68
N LEU A 61 -6.07 -0.38 -0.12
CA LEU A 61 -4.82 0.24 0.30
C LEU A 61 -5.03 1.74 0.56
N LEU A 62 -5.77 2.40 -0.32
CA LEU A 62 -6.03 3.85 -0.19
C LEU A 62 -7.03 4.17 0.92
N TYR A 63 -8.10 3.42 1.01
CA TYR A 63 -9.25 3.83 1.83
C TYR A 63 -9.58 2.86 2.96
N GLY A 64 -9.01 1.67 2.94
CA GLY A 64 -9.28 0.68 3.97
C GLY A 64 -10.59 -0.04 3.82
N GLU A 65 -11.24 0.09 2.67
CA GLU A 65 -12.51 -0.57 2.40
C GLU A 65 -12.35 -1.62 1.32
N ASN A 66 -13.09 -2.69 1.45
CA ASN A 66 -13.14 -3.74 0.44
C ASN A 66 -14.49 -3.67 -0.26
N ILE A 67 -14.51 -3.03 -1.42
CA ILE A 67 -15.75 -2.83 -2.17
C ILE A 67 -16.39 -4.15 -2.55
N ASN A 68 -15.60 -5.12 -2.96
CA ASN A 68 -16.13 -6.44 -3.33
C ASN A 68 -16.84 -7.10 -2.17
N GLN A 69 -16.28 -6.95 -0.98
CA GLN A 69 -16.87 -7.51 0.22
C GLN A 69 -18.21 -6.84 0.52
N GLU A 70 -18.29 -5.54 0.35
CA GLU A 70 -19.54 -4.82 0.53
C GLU A 70 -20.59 -5.30 -0.44
N LEU A 71 -20.23 -5.45 -1.70
CA LEU A 71 -21.18 -5.90 -2.71
C LEU A 71 -21.65 -7.32 -2.43
N ASN A 72 -20.79 -8.15 -1.90
CA ASN A 72 -21.14 -9.54 -1.60
C ASN A 72 -21.87 -9.68 -0.29
N GLY A 73 -21.90 -8.65 0.51
CA GLY A 73 -22.59 -8.69 1.80
C GLY A 73 -24.09 -8.57 1.70
N HIS A 74 -24.61 -8.54 0.49
CA HIS A 74 -26.04 -8.39 0.27
C HIS A 74 -26.74 -9.72 0.02
#